data_42e49d0ae4493f7d239154f55e0d758f
#
_entry.id   42e49d0ae4493f7d239154f55e0d758f
#
_cell.length_a   1.000
_cell.length_b   1.000
_cell.length_c   1.000
_cell.angle_alpha   90.00
_cell.angle_beta   90.00
_cell.angle_gamma   90.00
#
_symmetry.space_group_name_H-M   'P 1'
#
loop_
_entity.id
_entity.type
_entity.pdbx_description
1 polymer ?
#
loop_
_entity_poly.entity_id
_entity_poly.type
_entity_poly.pdbx_seq_one_letter_code
_entity_poly.pdbx_strand_id
1 'polypeptide(L)'
;MRAAGARPSGGIVNRNLIRCIALSCLLAPALAASQPATQSTGVLDDARRLIAGNRADDAYRLLAQHEARLAGQPLYDYLYGVAALDAGHAGDAITALERALVNDPGSPSARLELGRAYYETGDRAAADRQFRTLLAANPPPSIRDTATAYLRAMEPPAARSGSWSGGFEFGSGYDSNANASTDDETFLGVTLDSDSVETSSPFAQLAGWIDHARPVGQGSLLATHARVGHRWNPDASFVDQTIASFDTTLHIGDGPTTFSIGGGGNVGLLDGDAHHWGASIDLALSHDFGDGWRTTGLLRAGTLRYDNQFSSLSVIEVDQQLAALSLQRAGTAGYFGMTVFAGTDDPRESGSAYGNDRLGAQLQAGSQNASGHGVQFQLGYQEVDYDDTPGFFGMDRSDDVWYAAIAGELRDWPAAGMQLVPRIAMYKNDSSIPLYQYDRIEFGLTLRRSFR
;
A
#
# COMPACT_ATOMS: atom_id res chain seq x y z
N MET A 1 29.36 31.05 -27.65
CA MET A 1 29.72 29.74 -27.11
C MET A 1 28.42 28.97 -26.86
N ARG A 2 28.13 27.98 -27.69
CA ARG A 2 26.90 27.14 -27.58
C ARG A 2 27.23 25.94 -26.69
N ALA A 3 26.51 25.80 -25.60
CA ALA A 3 26.56 24.59 -24.75
C ALA A 3 25.71 23.49 -25.39
N ALA A 4 26.33 22.35 -25.68
CA ALA A 4 25.67 21.15 -26.18
C ALA A 4 24.91 20.47 -25.06
N GLY A 5 23.59 20.28 -25.26
CA GLY A 5 22.75 19.53 -24.36
C GLY A 5 23.03 18.02 -24.48
N ALA A 6 23.40 17.40 -23.38
CA ALA A 6 23.50 15.96 -23.26
C ALA A 6 22.12 15.34 -23.29
N ARG A 7 21.87 14.40 -24.20
CA ARG A 7 20.66 13.53 -24.20
C ARG A 7 20.79 12.51 -23.08
N PRO A 8 19.74 12.26 -22.28
CA PRO A 8 19.76 11.16 -21.33
C PRO A 8 19.73 9.83 -22.09
N SER A 9 20.66 8.95 -21.79
CA SER A 9 20.71 7.57 -22.28
C SER A 9 19.52 6.78 -21.72
N GLY A 10 18.45 6.64 -22.49
CA GLY A 10 17.35 5.73 -22.17
C GLY A 10 17.86 4.29 -22.13
N GLY A 11 17.53 3.59 -21.06
CA GLY A 11 17.88 2.18 -20.87
C GLY A 11 17.41 1.34 -22.06
N ILE A 12 18.37 0.71 -22.71
CA ILE A 12 18.16 -0.11 -23.90
C ILE A 12 17.47 -1.39 -23.47
N VAL A 13 16.15 -1.48 -23.68
CA VAL A 13 15.49 -2.79 -23.73
C VAL A 13 16.15 -3.56 -24.87
N ASN A 14 16.75 -4.72 -24.55
CA ASN A 14 17.58 -5.46 -25.48
C ASN A 14 16.77 -5.88 -26.73
N ARG A 15 16.93 -5.15 -27.82
CA ARG A 15 16.19 -5.33 -29.11
C ARG A 15 16.27 -6.77 -29.64
N ASN A 16 17.32 -7.51 -29.27
CA ASN A 16 17.57 -8.86 -29.77
C ASN A 16 16.74 -9.95 -29.03
N LEU A 17 16.36 -9.71 -27.77
CA LEU A 17 15.52 -10.68 -27.03
C LEU A 17 14.07 -10.65 -27.52
N ILE A 18 13.58 -9.48 -27.91
CA ILE A 18 12.21 -9.25 -28.39
C ILE A 18 12.00 -9.85 -29.79
N ARG A 19 13.05 -9.83 -30.61
CA ARG A 19 13.00 -10.36 -31.99
C ARG A 19 12.81 -11.89 -32.08
N CYS A 20 13.29 -12.65 -31.10
CA CYS A 20 13.14 -14.11 -31.07
C CYS A 20 11.73 -14.57 -30.71
N ILE A 21 10.94 -13.75 -29.99
CA ILE A 21 9.63 -14.14 -29.47
C ILE A 21 8.52 -13.95 -30.52
N ALA A 22 8.60 -12.90 -31.33
CA ALA A 22 7.64 -12.65 -32.42
C ALA A 22 7.66 -13.79 -33.49
N LEU A 23 8.77 -14.52 -33.59
CA LEU A 23 8.93 -15.57 -34.60
C LEU A 23 8.39 -16.93 -34.18
N SER A 24 8.30 -17.21 -32.86
CA SER A 24 7.83 -18.51 -32.35
C SER A 24 6.32 -18.76 -32.56
N CYS A 25 5.54 -17.70 -32.76
CA CYS A 25 4.08 -17.81 -33.02
C CYS A 25 3.74 -18.09 -34.49
N LEU A 26 4.73 -18.17 -35.40
CA LEU A 26 4.49 -18.37 -36.84
C LEU A 26 4.43 -19.84 -37.29
N LEU A 27 4.54 -20.80 -36.37
CA LEU A 27 4.65 -22.23 -36.66
C LEU A 27 3.39 -23.04 -36.22
N ALA A 28 2.18 -22.56 -36.50
CA ALA A 28 0.99 -23.40 -36.44
C ALA A 28 0.62 -23.84 -37.86
N PRO A 29 0.43 -25.16 -38.15
CA PRO A 29 0.07 -25.60 -39.48
C PRO A 29 -1.41 -25.33 -39.76
N ALA A 30 -1.71 -24.51 -40.78
CA ALA A 30 -3.04 -24.34 -41.32
C ALA A 30 -3.37 -25.53 -42.25
N LEU A 31 -4.40 -26.28 -41.91
CA LEU A 31 -5.02 -27.27 -42.80
C LEU A 31 -6.14 -26.61 -43.61
N ALA A 32 -5.85 -26.47 -44.87
CA ALA A 32 -6.62 -26.49 -46.11
C ALA A 32 -8.09 -26.02 -46.18
N ALA A 33 -8.32 -25.03 -47.03
CA ALA A 33 -9.37 -25.04 -48.06
C ALA A 33 -8.86 -24.29 -49.29
N SER A 34 -8.91 -24.95 -50.44
CA SER A 34 -8.34 -24.55 -51.72
C SER A 34 -9.17 -23.48 -52.45
N GLN A 35 -8.54 -22.35 -52.76
CA GLN A 35 -8.89 -21.44 -53.88
C GLN A 35 -7.62 -20.73 -54.42
N PRO A 36 -7.57 -20.24 -55.71
CA PRO A 36 -6.33 -19.97 -56.41
C PRO A 36 -5.66 -18.67 -55.95
N ALA A 37 -4.76 -18.81 -55.01
CA ALA A 37 -3.96 -17.71 -54.40
C ALA A 37 -2.47 -17.94 -54.59
N THR A 38 -2.02 -18.51 -55.71
CA THR A 38 -0.66 -19.00 -55.91
C THR A 38 0.42 -17.88 -56.07
N GLN A 39 0.03 -16.61 -56.16
CA GLN A 39 1.04 -15.50 -56.23
C GLN A 39 1.13 -14.67 -54.94
N SER A 40 0.11 -14.64 -54.08
CA SER A 40 0.13 -13.90 -52.83
C SER A 40 0.87 -14.64 -51.72
N THR A 41 0.82 -15.98 -51.70
CA THR A 41 1.51 -16.82 -50.72
C THR A 41 3.04 -16.69 -50.83
N GLY A 42 3.59 -16.63 -52.04
CA GLY A 42 5.02 -16.49 -52.27
C GLY A 42 5.62 -15.22 -51.67
N VAL A 43 4.97 -14.08 -51.88
CA VAL A 43 5.44 -12.77 -51.33
C VAL A 43 5.39 -12.75 -49.83
N LEU A 44 4.35 -13.27 -49.21
CA LEU A 44 4.23 -13.30 -47.73
C LEU A 44 5.23 -14.28 -47.12
N ASP A 45 5.53 -15.40 -47.75
CA ASP A 45 6.55 -16.35 -47.28
C ASP A 45 7.97 -15.79 -47.45
N ASP A 46 8.21 -15.04 -48.53
CA ASP A 46 9.48 -14.32 -48.71
C ASP A 46 9.64 -13.24 -47.65
N ALA A 47 8.61 -12.45 -47.38
CA ALA A 47 8.65 -11.44 -46.32
C ALA A 47 8.91 -12.06 -44.97
N ARG A 48 8.24 -13.18 -44.61
CA ARG A 48 8.52 -13.91 -43.37
C ARG A 48 9.98 -14.36 -43.25
N ARG A 49 10.53 -14.91 -44.33
CA ARG A 49 11.95 -15.34 -44.36
C ARG A 49 12.91 -14.16 -44.18
N LEU A 50 12.61 -13.02 -44.80
CA LEU A 50 13.41 -11.82 -44.66
C LEU A 50 13.35 -11.26 -43.23
N ILE A 51 12.17 -11.17 -42.62
CA ILE A 51 11.99 -10.74 -41.22
C ILE A 51 12.74 -11.71 -40.29
N ALA A 52 12.57 -13.01 -40.46
CA ALA A 52 13.26 -14.05 -39.70
C ALA A 52 14.79 -13.95 -39.84
N GLY A 53 15.26 -13.60 -41.04
CA GLY A 53 16.68 -13.40 -41.34
C GLY A 53 17.23 -12.03 -40.91
N ASN A 54 16.50 -11.23 -40.12
CA ASN A 54 16.86 -9.87 -39.66
C ASN A 54 17.12 -8.88 -40.83
N ARG A 55 16.41 -9.06 -41.94
CA ARG A 55 16.45 -8.23 -43.16
C ARG A 55 15.17 -7.40 -43.29
N ALA A 56 14.88 -6.61 -42.26
CA ALA A 56 13.62 -5.85 -42.17
C ALA A 56 13.45 -4.84 -43.30
N ASP A 57 14.52 -4.11 -43.70
CA ASP A 57 14.50 -3.18 -44.82
C ASP A 57 14.12 -3.83 -46.15
N ASP A 58 14.60 -5.06 -46.40
CA ASP A 58 14.26 -5.81 -47.61
C ASP A 58 12.82 -6.30 -47.59
N ALA A 59 12.35 -6.77 -46.42
CA ALA A 59 10.97 -7.17 -46.22
C ALA A 59 10.00 -5.98 -46.39
N TYR A 60 10.31 -4.83 -45.79
CA TYR A 60 9.54 -3.61 -45.93
C TYR A 60 9.43 -3.18 -47.42
N ARG A 61 10.54 -3.10 -48.15
CA ARG A 61 10.53 -2.76 -49.57
C ARG A 61 9.78 -3.73 -50.41
N LEU A 62 9.91 -5.04 -50.14
CA LEU A 62 9.16 -6.08 -50.83
C LEU A 62 7.67 -5.90 -50.62
N LEU A 63 7.22 -5.74 -49.37
CA LEU A 63 5.81 -5.62 -49.03
C LEU A 63 5.20 -4.31 -49.54
N ALA A 64 5.92 -3.18 -49.46
CA ALA A 64 5.47 -1.87 -49.97
C ALA A 64 5.09 -1.90 -51.46
N GLN A 65 5.84 -2.65 -52.29
CA GLN A 65 5.50 -2.82 -53.71
C GLN A 65 4.17 -3.52 -53.98
N HIS A 66 3.66 -4.20 -52.97
CA HIS A 66 2.42 -4.98 -53.08
C HIS A 66 1.27 -4.41 -52.27
N GLU A 67 1.42 -3.24 -51.64
CA GLU A 67 0.44 -2.64 -50.74
C GLU A 67 -0.91 -2.42 -51.46
N ALA A 68 -0.90 -1.82 -52.64
CA ALA A 68 -2.11 -1.53 -53.44
C ALA A 68 -2.97 -2.78 -53.70
N ARG A 69 -2.39 -3.97 -53.66
CA ARG A 69 -3.06 -5.24 -53.95
C ARG A 69 -3.40 -6.04 -52.71
N LEU A 70 -2.59 -5.94 -51.66
CA LEU A 70 -2.68 -6.85 -50.52
C LEU A 70 -3.13 -6.14 -49.24
N ALA A 71 -3.18 -4.81 -49.18
CA ALA A 71 -3.69 -4.06 -48.05
C ALA A 71 -5.10 -4.49 -47.68
N GLY A 72 -5.38 -4.63 -46.39
CA GLY A 72 -6.64 -5.15 -45.85
C GLY A 72 -6.65 -6.68 -45.62
N GLN A 73 -5.61 -7.41 -46.05
CA GLN A 73 -5.43 -8.81 -45.65
C GLN A 73 -4.70 -8.85 -44.30
N PRO A 74 -5.27 -9.44 -43.25
CA PRO A 74 -4.71 -9.35 -41.88
C PRO A 74 -3.25 -9.79 -41.79
N LEU A 75 -2.89 -10.88 -42.48
CA LEU A 75 -1.53 -11.39 -42.46
C LEU A 75 -0.54 -10.47 -43.21
N TYR A 76 -0.95 -9.86 -44.34
CA TYR A 76 -0.14 -8.92 -45.05
C TYR A 76 0.09 -7.67 -44.19
N ASP A 77 -0.98 -7.09 -43.64
CA ASP A 77 -0.93 -5.88 -42.83
C ASP A 77 -0.08 -6.09 -41.59
N TYR A 78 -0.19 -7.26 -40.94
CA TYR A 78 0.67 -7.61 -39.83
C TYR A 78 2.14 -7.69 -40.22
N LEU A 79 2.48 -8.45 -41.28
CA LEU A 79 3.88 -8.57 -41.73
C LEU A 79 4.46 -7.26 -42.23
N TYR A 80 3.67 -6.44 -42.90
CA TYR A 80 4.08 -5.11 -43.33
C TYR A 80 4.34 -4.19 -42.14
N GLY A 81 3.45 -4.22 -41.14
CA GLY A 81 3.64 -3.48 -39.90
C GLY A 81 4.90 -3.87 -39.13
N VAL A 82 5.16 -5.19 -38.99
CA VAL A 82 6.38 -5.70 -38.35
C VAL A 82 7.64 -5.29 -39.15
N ALA A 83 7.63 -5.46 -40.47
CA ALA A 83 8.75 -5.11 -41.32
C ALA A 83 9.04 -3.59 -41.28
N ALA A 84 7.99 -2.77 -41.37
CA ALA A 84 8.08 -1.31 -41.29
C ALA A 84 8.66 -0.88 -39.94
N LEU A 85 8.18 -1.46 -38.83
CA LEU A 85 8.64 -1.14 -37.49
C LEU A 85 10.12 -1.50 -37.28
N ASP A 86 10.52 -2.70 -37.70
CA ASP A 86 11.91 -3.16 -37.60
C ASP A 86 12.87 -2.41 -38.54
N ALA A 87 12.35 -1.86 -39.67
CA ALA A 87 13.09 -0.99 -40.58
C ALA A 87 13.10 0.49 -40.12
N GLY A 88 12.47 0.86 -39.00
CA GLY A 88 12.42 2.20 -38.46
C GLY A 88 11.32 3.11 -39.02
N HIS A 89 10.39 2.56 -39.80
CA HIS A 89 9.23 3.26 -40.38
C HIS A 89 7.99 3.12 -39.46
N ALA A 90 8.10 3.60 -38.20
CA ALA A 90 7.07 3.39 -37.20
C ALA A 90 5.69 3.99 -37.56
N GLY A 91 5.64 5.06 -38.35
CA GLY A 91 4.37 5.64 -38.84
C GLY A 91 3.62 4.70 -39.78
N ASP A 92 4.32 4.08 -40.72
CA ASP A 92 3.74 3.10 -41.66
C ASP A 92 3.32 1.83 -40.89
N ALA A 93 4.12 1.46 -39.89
CA ALA A 93 3.78 0.33 -39.02
C ALA A 93 2.47 0.54 -38.26
N ILE A 94 2.24 1.72 -37.69
CA ILE A 94 0.98 2.07 -37.01
C ILE A 94 -0.19 1.87 -37.98
N THR A 95 -0.14 2.46 -39.17
CA THR A 95 -1.21 2.39 -40.16
C THR A 95 -1.53 0.94 -40.57
N ALA A 96 -0.49 0.15 -40.81
CA ALA A 96 -0.66 -1.25 -41.22
C ALA A 96 -1.21 -2.12 -40.07
N LEU A 97 -0.71 -1.94 -38.83
CA LEU A 97 -1.13 -2.74 -37.66
C LEU A 97 -2.54 -2.35 -37.18
N GLU A 98 -2.93 -1.08 -37.30
CA GLU A 98 -4.32 -0.67 -37.07
C GLU A 98 -5.25 -1.34 -38.08
N ARG A 99 -4.90 -1.38 -39.36
CA ARG A 99 -5.64 -2.05 -40.42
C ARG A 99 -5.72 -3.56 -40.19
N ALA A 100 -4.62 -4.18 -39.69
CA ALA A 100 -4.62 -5.58 -39.29
C ALA A 100 -5.64 -5.85 -38.19
N LEU A 101 -5.68 -4.98 -37.14
CA LEU A 101 -6.60 -5.11 -36.00
C LEU A 101 -8.05 -4.76 -36.33
N VAL A 102 -8.32 -3.97 -37.35
CA VAL A 102 -9.70 -3.78 -37.87
C VAL A 102 -10.27 -5.10 -38.43
N ASN A 103 -9.43 -5.89 -39.09
CA ASN A 103 -9.84 -7.16 -39.73
C ASN A 103 -9.68 -8.38 -38.79
N ASP A 104 -8.76 -8.30 -37.77
CA ASP A 104 -8.59 -9.29 -36.72
C ASP A 104 -8.37 -8.58 -35.35
N PRO A 105 -9.46 -8.13 -34.69
CA PRO A 105 -9.39 -7.43 -33.42
C PRO A 105 -8.81 -8.27 -32.27
N GLY A 106 -8.86 -9.61 -32.42
CA GLY A 106 -8.41 -10.59 -31.45
C GLY A 106 -6.91 -10.90 -31.51
N SER A 107 -6.16 -10.38 -32.48
CA SER A 107 -4.75 -10.70 -32.68
C SER A 107 -3.86 -10.13 -31.57
N PRO A 108 -3.33 -10.97 -30.65
CA PRO A 108 -2.46 -10.47 -29.59
C PRO A 108 -1.10 -10.01 -30.13
N SER A 109 -0.60 -10.64 -31.19
CA SER A 109 0.67 -10.25 -31.82
C SER A 109 0.57 -8.90 -32.50
N ALA A 110 -0.50 -8.64 -33.29
CA ALA A 110 -0.69 -7.34 -33.94
C ALA A 110 -0.86 -6.21 -32.93
N ARG A 111 -1.56 -6.46 -31.82
CA ARG A 111 -1.74 -5.47 -30.75
C ARG A 111 -0.46 -5.19 -29.99
N LEU A 112 0.38 -6.20 -29.78
CA LEU A 112 1.70 -6.04 -29.17
C LEU A 112 2.59 -5.11 -30.03
N GLU A 113 2.67 -5.41 -31.35
CA GLU A 113 3.48 -4.62 -32.29
C GLU A 113 2.94 -3.20 -32.48
N LEU A 114 1.62 -3.00 -32.46
CA LEU A 114 1.02 -1.67 -32.47
C LEU A 114 1.40 -0.86 -31.21
N GLY A 115 1.36 -1.49 -30.03
CA GLY A 115 1.85 -0.88 -28.80
C GLY A 115 3.32 -0.50 -28.88
N ARG A 116 4.16 -1.36 -29.50
CA ARG A 116 5.57 -1.10 -29.75
C ARG A 116 5.76 0.05 -30.71
N ALA A 117 4.99 0.12 -31.80
CA ALA A 117 5.05 1.22 -32.79
C ALA A 117 4.72 2.59 -32.15
N TYR A 118 3.69 2.66 -31.31
CA TYR A 118 3.37 3.86 -30.54
C TYR A 118 4.48 4.21 -29.52
N TYR A 119 5.10 3.21 -28.91
CA TYR A 119 6.22 3.43 -27.99
C TYR A 119 7.43 4.04 -28.72
N GLU A 120 7.79 3.54 -29.91
CA GLU A 120 8.92 4.03 -30.72
C GLU A 120 8.66 5.43 -31.30
N THR A 121 7.41 5.79 -31.58
CA THR A 121 7.05 7.18 -31.98
C THR A 121 6.96 8.15 -30.81
N GLY A 122 7.04 7.66 -29.56
CA GLY A 122 6.96 8.48 -28.36
C GLY A 122 5.52 8.74 -27.87
N ASP A 123 4.49 8.23 -28.53
CA ASP A 123 3.12 8.29 -28.03
C ASP A 123 2.90 7.25 -26.94
N ARG A 124 3.41 7.59 -25.74
CA ARG A 124 3.32 6.72 -24.56
C ARG A 124 1.89 6.45 -24.14
N ALA A 125 0.98 7.40 -24.34
CA ALA A 125 -0.42 7.23 -23.96
C ALA A 125 -1.13 6.21 -24.85
N ALA A 126 -0.89 6.23 -26.16
CA ALA A 126 -1.41 5.22 -27.07
C ALA A 126 -0.78 3.84 -26.81
N ALA A 127 0.56 3.79 -26.61
CA ALA A 127 1.26 2.56 -26.25
C ALA A 127 0.68 1.91 -24.97
N ASP A 128 0.49 2.69 -23.89
CA ASP A 128 -0.11 2.22 -22.64
C ASP A 128 -1.51 1.60 -22.88
N ARG A 129 -2.36 2.28 -23.63
CA ARG A 129 -3.69 1.76 -23.95
C ARG A 129 -3.62 0.41 -24.68
N GLN A 130 -2.73 0.26 -25.67
CA GLN A 130 -2.60 -0.99 -26.44
C GLN A 130 -2.11 -2.14 -25.55
N PHE A 131 -1.08 -1.90 -24.72
CA PHE A 131 -0.55 -2.94 -23.84
C PHE A 131 -1.54 -3.34 -22.75
N ARG A 132 -2.27 -2.39 -22.12
CA ARG A 132 -3.31 -2.72 -21.14
C ARG A 132 -4.48 -3.49 -21.75
N THR A 133 -4.93 -3.09 -22.94
CA THR A 133 -6.00 -3.83 -23.67
C THR A 133 -5.53 -5.25 -24.00
N LEU A 134 -4.26 -5.40 -24.40
CA LEU A 134 -3.66 -6.71 -24.67
C LEU A 134 -3.63 -7.59 -23.41
N LEU A 135 -3.18 -7.05 -22.28
CA LEU A 135 -3.10 -7.79 -21.02
C LEU A 135 -4.48 -8.20 -20.49
N ALA A 136 -5.50 -7.35 -20.65
CA ALA A 136 -6.89 -7.66 -20.27
C ALA A 136 -7.47 -8.84 -21.07
N ALA A 137 -6.98 -9.09 -22.28
CA ALA A 137 -7.38 -10.22 -23.11
C ALA A 137 -6.68 -11.56 -22.73
N ASN A 138 -5.92 -11.59 -21.64
CA ASN A 138 -5.19 -12.77 -21.16
C ASN A 138 -4.32 -13.46 -22.24
N PRO A 139 -3.33 -12.75 -22.84
CA PRO A 139 -2.52 -13.26 -23.94
C PRO A 139 -1.58 -14.40 -23.49
N PRO A 140 -0.95 -15.15 -24.44
CA PRO A 140 0.09 -16.11 -24.14
C PRO A 140 1.22 -15.53 -23.28
N PRO A 141 1.88 -16.33 -22.41
CA PRO A 141 2.87 -15.83 -21.45
C PRO A 141 3.97 -14.96 -22.05
N SER A 142 4.53 -15.38 -23.19
CA SER A 142 5.60 -14.62 -23.86
C SER A 142 5.18 -13.21 -24.32
N ILE A 143 3.95 -13.08 -24.83
CA ILE A 143 3.38 -11.79 -25.24
C ILE A 143 3.07 -10.93 -24.02
N ARG A 144 2.52 -11.54 -22.96
CA ARG A 144 2.25 -10.88 -21.67
C ARG A 144 3.51 -10.29 -21.06
N ASP A 145 4.59 -11.09 -20.99
CA ASP A 145 5.86 -10.67 -20.40
C ASP A 145 6.47 -9.48 -21.17
N THR A 146 6.37 -9.53 -22.51
CA THR A 146 6.85 -8.44 -23.37
C THR A 146 6.04 -7.17 -23.17
N ALA A 147 4.70 -7.23 -23.16
CA ALA A 147 3.82 -6.08 -22.94
C ALA A 147 4.09 -5.44 -21.55
N THR A 148 4.25 -6.28 -20.53
CA THR A 148 4.57 -5.85 -19.17
C THR A 148 5.94 -5.15 -19.11
N ALA A 149 6.94 -5.65 -19.86
CA ALA A 149 8.26 -5.02 -19.93
C ALA A 149 8.21 -3.61 -20.57
N TYR A 150 7.37 -3.40 -21.60
CA TYR A 150 7.15 -2.08 -22.17
C TYR A 150 6.43 -1.13 -21.22
N LEU A 151 5.37 -1.58 -20.53
CA LEU A 151 4.69 -0.77 -19.52
C LEU A 151 5.66 -0.29 -18.45
N ARG A 152 6.50 -1.18 -17.91
CA ARG A 152 7.57 -0.81 -16.98
C ARG A 152 8.57 0.18 -17.57
N ALA A 153 8.95 -0.01 -18.84
CA ALA A 153 9.90 0.91 -19.49
C ALA A 153 9.32 2.31 -19.63
N MET A 154 8.00 2.45 -19.69
CA MET A 154 7.29 3.73 -19.76
C MET A 154 7.06 4.39 -18.40
N GLU A 155 7.18 3.65 -17.30
CA GLU A 155 7.08 4.24 -15.96
C GLU A 155 8.14 5.32 -15.73
N PRO A 156 7.77 6.44 -15.08
CA PRO A 156 8.72 7.46 -14.69
C PRO A 156 9.88 6.88 -13.85
N PRO A 157 11.11 7.40 -13.94
CA PRO A 157 12.20 6.93 -13.09
C PRO A 157 11.89 6.95 -11.60
N ALA A 158 11.12 7.93 -11.13
CA ALA A 158 10.67 8.02 -9.74
C ALA A 158 9.78 6.83 -9.32
N ALA A 159 8.92 6.32 -10.22
CA ALA A 159 8.11 5.14 -9.94
C ALA A 159 8.94 3.85 -9.84
N ARG A 160 10.10 3.80 -10.49
CA ARG A 160 11.03 2.65 -10.43
C ARG A 160 12.01 2.74 -9.25
N SER A 161 12.38 3.94 -8.84
CA SER A 161 13.33 4.17 -7.74
C SER A 161 12.71 4.13 -6.35
N GLY A 162 11.38 4.04 -6.26
CA GLY A 162 10.62 4.21 -5.04
C GLY A 162 10.29 5.69 -4.77
N SER A 163 9.34 5.90 -3.89
CA SER A 163 8.92 7.22 -3.43
C SER A 163 9.21 7.39 -1.95
N TRP A 164 9.68 8.56 -1.59
CA TRP A 164 9.83 8.98 -0.20
C TRP A 164 8.75 10.00 0.11
N SER A 165 8.17 9.88 1.28
CA SER A 165 7.31 10.91 1.88
C SER A 165 7.58 10.97 3.37
N GLY A 166 7.07 11.99 4.02
CA GLY A 166 7.24 12.12 5.46
C GLY A 166 6.64 13.41 5.96
N GLY A 167 6.91 13.72 7.20
CA GLY A 167 6.42 14.94 7.79
C GLY A 167 6.81 15.09 9.24
N PHE A 168 6.35 16.17 9.80
CA PHE A 168 6.43 16.43 11.22
C PHE A 168 5.13 17.06 11.72
N GLU A 169 4.87 16.91 12.99
CA GLU A 169 3.72 17.49 13.66
C GLU A 169 4.11 18.02 15.05
N PHE A 170 3.53 19.13 15.40
CA PHE A 170 3.55 19.69 16.73
C PHE A 170 2.12 19.81 17.22
N GLY A 171 1.85 19.30 18.42
CA GLY A 171 0.54 19.37 19.05
C GLY A 171 0.61 19.92 20.46
N SER A 172 -0.49 20.47 20.93
CA SER A 172 -0.70 20.82 22.33
C SER A 172 -2.16 20.66 22.71
N GLY A 173 -2.42 20.47 23.97
CA GLY A 173 -3.79 20.26 24.45
C GLY A 173 -3.87 20.10 25.96
N TYR A 174 -4.95 19.48 26.37
CA TYR A 174 -5.24 19.17 27.77
C TYR A 174 -5.82 17.76 27.86
N ASP A 175 -5.40 17.07 28.88
CA ASP A 175 -5.77 15.69 29.20
C ASP A 175 -6.32 15.66 30.63
N SER A 176 -7.54 15.22 30.79
CA SER A 176 -8.20 15.20 32.10
C SER A 176 -7.60 14.12 33.04
N ASN A 177 -6.97 13.08 32.45
CA ASN A 177 -6.42 11.94 33.17
C ASN A 177 -5.20 11.39 32.42
N ALA A 178 -4.07 12.11 32.50
CA ALA A 178 -2.87 11.82 31.70
C ALA A 178 -2.23 10.46 32.02
N ASN A 179 -2.39 9.96 33.24
CA ASN A 179 -1.88 8.69 33.71
C ASN A 179 -2.90 7.52 33.58
N ALA A 180 -4.14 7.78 33.09
CA ALA A 180 -5.20 6.79 32.91
C ALA A 180 -5.45 5.93 34.17
N SER A 181 -5.49 6.60 35.34
CA SER A 181 -5.66 6.01 36.64
C SER A 181 -7.06 6.27 37.22
N THR A 182 -7.40 5.53 38.28
CA THR A 182 -8.68 5.70 39.01
C THR A 182 -8.75 7.08 39.68
N ASP A 183 -9.96 7.61 39.85
CA ASP A 183 -10.24 8.80 40.68
C ASP A 183 -10.36 8.47 42.18
N ASP A 184 -10.38 7.21 42.56
CA ASP A 184 -10.40 6.79 43.96
C ASP A 184 -9.04 7.04 44.63
N GLU A 185 -9.00 7.83 45.71
CA GLU A 185 -7.79 8.09 46.52
C GLU A 185 -7.42 6.91 47.43
N THR A 186 -8.33 5.94 47.62
CA THR A 186 -8.13 4.80 48.51
C THR A 186 -8.64 3.50 47.86
N PHE A 187 -7.88 2.43 48.01
CA PHE A 187 -8.29 1.10 47.59
C PHE A 187 -8.07 0.07 48.70
N LEU A 188 -9.10 -0.73 49.02
CA LEU A 188 -9.10 -1.73 50.11
C LEU A 188 -8.63 -1.16 51.44
N GLY A 189 -8.90 0.14 51.71
CA GLY A 189 -8.50 0.83 52.96
C GLY A 189 -7.08 1.31 52.97
N VAL A 190 -6.35 1.22 51.85
CA VAL A 190 -4.99 1.77 51.69
C VAL A 190 -5.11 3.04 50.84
N THR A 191 -4.43 4.13 51.29
CA THR A 191 -4.30 5.35 50.50
C THR A 191 -3.34 5.08 49.34
N LEU A 192 -3.76 5.42 48.13
CA LEU A 192 -2.94 5.30 46.92
C LEU A 192 -1.90 6.44 46.85
N ASP A 193 -0.78 6.16 46.21
CA ASP A 193 0.20 7.20 45.88
C ASP A 193 -0.41 8.18 44.88
N SER A 194 0.04 9.44 44.91
CA SER A 194 -0.45 10.50 44.03
C SER A 194 -0.38 10.14 42.55
N ASP A 195 0.64 9.39 42.14
CA ASP A 195 0.89 8.99 40.76
C ASP A 195 -0.03 7.83 40.31
N SER A 196 -0.69 7.19 41.27
CA SER A 196 -1.68 6.10 41.04
C SER A 196 -3.13 6.59 41.00
N VAL A 197 -3.36 7.88 41.24
CA VAL A 197 -4.68 8.52 41.19
C VAL A 197 -4.74 9.42 39.96
N GLU A 198 -5.93 9.64 39.44
CA GLU A 198 -6.20 10.50 38.27
C GLU A 198 -5.43 11.81 38.34
N THR A 199 -4.61 12.06 37.34
CA THR A 199 -3.81 13.29 37.23
C THR A 199 -4.06 13.95 35.89
N SER A 200 -4.64 15.13 35.93
CA SER A 200 -4.84 15.94 34.74
C SER A 200 -3.59 16.74 34.38
N SER A 201 -3.35 16.95 33.10
CA SER A 201 -2.21 17.75 32.64
C SER A 201 -2.48 18.43 31.30
N PRO A 202 -2.03 19.68 31.10
CA PRO A 202 -1.77 20.14 29.75
C PRO A 202 -0.70 19.26 29.11
N PHE A 203 -0.67 19.20 27.79
CA PHE A 203 0.41 18.49 27.11
C PHE A 203 0.95 19.26 25.90
N ALA A 204 2.19 18.98 25.56
CA ALA A 204 2.78 19.31 24.28
C ALA A 204 3.34 18.02 23.65
N GLN A 205 3.27 17.93 22.33
CA GLN A 205 3.82 16.77 21.60
C GLN A 205 4.53 17.19 20.33
N LEU A 206 5.59 16.47 19.98
CA LEU A 206 6.33 16.61 18.73
C LEU A 206 6.49 15.22 18.12
N ALA A 207 6.22 15.06 16.83
CA ALA A 207 6.55 13.83 16.15
C ALA A 207 7.04 14.09 14.73
N GLY A 208 7.83 13.14 14.23
CA GLY A 208 8.27 13.09 12.85
C GLY A 208 8.15 11.67 12.30
N TRP A 209 7.91 11.56 10.99
CA TRP A 209 7.85 10.27 10.31
C TRP A 209 8.44 10.36 8.92
N ILE A 210 8.81 9.20 8.41
CA ILE A 210 9.28 8.99 7.05
C ILE A 210 8.69 7.69 6.50
N ASP A 211 8.24 7.75 5.25
CA ASP A 211 7.70 6.64 4.50
C ASP A 211 8.56 6.39 3.27
N HIS A 212 8.78 5.14 2.94
CA HIS A 212 9.41 4.73 1.70
C HIS A 212 8.58 3.63 1.05
N ALA A 213 8.19 3.82 -0.20
CA ALA A 213 7.48 2.81 -0.98
C ALA A 213 8.26 2.52 -2.26
N ARG A 214 8.62 1.23 -2.49
CA ARG A 214 9.44 0.80 -3.61
C ARG A 214 8.87 -0.44 -4.27
N PRO A 215 8.62 -0.44 -5.60
CA PRO A 215 8.36 -1.65 -6.35
C PRO A 215 9.56 -2.61 -6.28
N VAL A 216 9.32 -3.88 -5.93
CA VAL A 216 10.38 -4.90 -5.79
C VAL A 216 10.21 -6.09 -6.72
N GLY A 217 9.29 -6.00 -7.65
CA GLY A 217 9.01 -7.04 -8.65
C GLY A 217 7.75 -6.73 -9.42
N GLN A 218 7.25 -7.69 -10.22
CA GLN A 218 5.95 -7.56 -10.86
C GLN A 218 4.86 -7.70 -9.81
N GLY A 219 3.98 -6.69 -9.72
CA GLY A 219 2.87 -6.71 -8.77
C GLY A 219 3.29 -6.75 -7.29
N SER A 220 4.51 -6.29 -6.96
CA SER A 220 4.99 -6.29 -5.57
C SER A 220 5.51 -4.92 -5.17
N LEU A 221 5.11 -4.46 -3.98
CA LEU A 221 5.49 -3.18 -3.39
C LEU A 221 6.04 -3.41 -1.98
N LEU A 222 7.25 -2.96 -1.72
CA LEU A 222 7.79 -2.86 -0.37
C LEU A 222 7.49 -1.48 0.18
N ALA A 223 6.73 -1.42 1.27
CA ALA A 223 6.43 -0.21 2.02
C ALA A 223 7.16 -0.26 3.37
N THR A 224 7.79 0.83 3.74
CA THR A 224 8.50 0.98 5.01
C THR A 224 8.07 2.28 5.65
N HIS A 225 7.79 2.25 6.94
CA HIS A 225 7.41 3.40 7.74
C HIS A 225 8.31 3.48 8.97
N ALA A 226 8.75 4.68 9.34
CA ALA A 226 9.42 4.96 10.60
C ALA A 226 8.84 6.23 11.21
N ARG A 227 8.64 6.22 12.51
CA ARG A 227 8.12 7.34 13.28
C ARG A 227 8.84 7.48 14.61
N VAL A 228 9.05 8.71 15.06
CA VAL A 228 9.43 9.03 16.42
C VAL A 228 8.53 10.16 16.92
N GLY A 229 8.08 10.06 18.16
CA GLY A 229 7.27 11.08 18.81
C GLY A 229 7.62 11.18 20.29
N HIS A 230 7.46 12.38 20.83
CA HIS A 230 7.58 12.66 22.25
C HIS A 230 6.39 13.49 22.71
N ARG A 231 5.86 13.18 23.89
CA ARG A 231 4.80 13.90 24.58
C ARG A 231 5.28 14.31 25.98
N TRP A 232 5.14 15.56 26.28
CA TRP A 232 5.38 16.19 27.59
C TRP A 232 4.05 16.43 28.29
N ASN A 233 3.98 16.13 29.59
CA ASN A 233 2.83 16.36 30.46
C ASN A 233 3.32 17.11 31.72
N PRO A 234 3.41 18.46 31.71
CA PRO A 234 4.06 19.22 32.75
C PRO A 234 3.57 18.96 34.18
N ASP A 235 2.29 18.62 34.36
CA ASP A 235 1.69 18.33 35.66
C ASP A 235 1.71 16.83 36.01
N ALA A 236 2.14 15.97 35.06
CA ALA A 236 2.27 14.52 35.20
C ALA A 236 3.52 14.01 34.45
N SER A 237 4.69 14.58 34.76
CA SER A 237 5.93 14.29 34.01
C SER A 237 6.38 12.84 34.09
N PHE A 238 5.98 12.10 35.12
CA PHE A 238 6.22 10.65 35.26
C PHE A 238 5.56 9.81 34.17
N VAL A 239 4.62 10.37 33.37
CA VAL A 239 4.06 9.76 32.16
C VAL A 239 4.54 10.43 30.87
N ASP A 240 5.59 11.24 30.91
CA ASP A 240 6.24 11.75 29.70
C ASP A 240 6.76 10.59 28.85
N GLN A 241 6.39 10.57 27.58
CA GLN A 241 6.61 9.40 26.76
C GLN A 241 7.32 9.72 25.45
N THR A 242 8.36 8.95 25.14
CA THR A 242 8.94 8.87 23.80
C THR A 242 8.65 7.52 23.17
N ILE A 243 8.12 7.49 21.95
CA ILE A 243 7.95 6.25 21.20
C ILE A 243 8.65 6.40 19.86
N ALA A 244 9.50 5.42 19.53
CA ALA A 244 10.04 5.24 18.18
C ALA A 244 9.55 3.91 17.63
N SER A 245 9.06 3.91 16.37
CA SER A 245 8.56 2.72 15.68
C SER A 245 9.14 2.61 14.28
N PHE A 246 9.25 1.38 13.81
CA PHE A 246 9.66 1.03 12.47
C PHE A 246 8.87 -0.20 12.02
N ASP A 247 8.33 -0.15 10.80
CA ASP A 247 7.67 -1.28 10.17
C ASP A 247 7.98 -1.36 8.68
N THR A 248 7.94 -2.57 8.16
CA THR A 248 8.09 -2.83 6.74
C THR A 248 7.12 -3.90 6.30
N THR A 249 6.48 -3.70 5.15
CA THR A 249 5.46 -4.61 4.60
C THR A 249 5.70 -4.82 3.12
N LEU A 250 5.76 -6.08 2.71
CA LEU A 250 5.77 -6.50 1.32
C LEU A 250 4.33 -6.80 0.90
N HIS A 251 3.81 -6.02 -0.04
CA HIS A 251 2.53 -6.26 -0.70
C HIS A 251 2.77 -7.03 -2.00
N ILE A 252 2.00 -8.09 -2.24
CA ILE A 252 2.13 -8.99 -3.39
C ILE A 252 0.75 -9.12 -4.05
N GLY A 253 0.65 -8.74 -5.31
CA GLY A 253 -0.57 -8.81 -6.12
C GLY A 253 -0.75 -7.54 -6.96
N ASP A 254 -1.13 -7.72 -8.21
CA ASP A 254 -1.43 -6.66 -9.20
C ASP A 254 -2.92 -6.65 -9.62
N GLY A 255 -3.72 -7.52 -9.00
CA GLY A 255 -5.16 -7.66 -9.20
C GLY A 255 -5.99 -7.15 -8.01
N PRO A 256 -7.27 -7.52 -7.97
CA PRO A 256 -8.16 -7.13 -6.89
C PRO A 256 -7.79 -7.75 -5.53
N THR A 257 -6.98 -8.81 -5.53
CA THR A 257 -6.54 -9.49 -4.31
C THR A 257 -5.05 -9.21 -4.08
N THR A 258 -4.72 -8.73 -2.88
CA THR A 258 -3.35 -8.45 -2.45
C THR A 258 -3.04 -9.25 -1.18
N PHE A 259 -1.97 -10.03 -1.22
CA PHE A 259 -1.37 -10.63 -0.02
C PHE A 259 -0.29 -9.70 0.53
N SER A 260 -0.19 -9.60 1.84
CA SER A 260 0.83 -8.78 2.51
C SER A 260 1.51 -9.57 3.62
N ILE A 261 2.83 -9.44 3.70
CA ILE A 261 3.63 -9.91 4.82
C ILE A 261 4.44 -8.74 5.35
N GLY A 262 4.36 -8.47 6.63
CA GLY A 262 5.04 -7.36 7.27
C GLY A 262 5.66 -7.75 8.59
N GLY A 263 6.44 -6.83 9.11
CA GLY A 263 6.96 -6.92 10.47
C GLY A 263 7.50 -5.57 10.90
N GLY A 264 7.50 -5.36 12.18
CA GLY A 264 7.94 -4.10 12.75
C GLY A 264 8.22 -4.22 14.24
N GLY A 265 8.61 -3.10 14.81
CA GLY A 265 8.82 -2.98 16.23
C GLY A 265 8.77 -1.55 16.71
N ASN A 266 8.69 -1.40 18.01
CA ASN A 266 8.73 -0.13 18.69
C ASN A 266 9.56 -0.20 19.95
N VAL A 267 10.07 0.95 20.37
CA VAL A 267 10.69 1.16 21.67
C VAL A 267 10.02 2.35 22.34
N GLY A 268 9.79 2.25 23.62
CA GLY A 268 9.21 3.30 24.46
C GLY A 268 10.15 3.71 25.59
N LEU A 269 10.28 5.01 25.80
CA LEU A 269 10.88 5.60 26.99
C LEU A 269 9.75 6.21 27.82
N LEU A 270 9.82 6.11 29.13
CA LEU A 270 8.92 6.75 30.09
C LEU A 270 9.76 7.59 31.04
N ASP A 271 9.42 8.87 31.20
CA ASP A 271 10.19 9.85 31.96
C ASP A 271 11.70 9.88 31.61
N GLY A 272 12.01 9.60 30.33
CA GLY A 272 13.37 9.57 29.79
C GLY A 272 14.10 8.23 29.92
N ASP A 273 13.61 7.30 30.72
CA ASP A 273 14.21 6.00 30.94
C ASP A 273 13.63 4.95 29.97
N ALA A 274 14.45 3.97 29.57
CA ALA A 274 13.98 2.86 28.74
C ALA A 274 12.87 2.10 29.45
N HIS A 275 11.71 1.96 28.83
CA HIS A 275 10.54 1.36 29.43
C HIS A 275 10.19 0.01 28.80
N HIS A 276 9.93 -0.02 27.49
CA HIS A 276 9.55 -1.25 26.81
C HIS A 276 10.04 -1.29 25.38
N TRP A 277 10.03 -2.49 24.80
CA TRP A 277 10.11 -2.72 23.37
C TRP A 277 9.11 -3.76 22.93
N GLY A 278 8.61 -3.63 21.72
CA GLY A 278 7.72 -4.58 21.09
C GLY A 278 8.20 -4.93 19.68
N ALA A 279 7.86 -6.14 19.23
CA ALA A 279 8.07 -6.56 17.84
C ALA A 279 6.89 -7.41 17.37
N SER A 280 6.55 -7.33 16.07
CA SER A 280 5.48 -8.15 15.48
C SER A 280 5.77 -8.58 14.05
N ILE A 281 5.07 -9.64 13.65
CA ILE A 281 4.97 -10.11 12.26
C ILE A 281 3.48 -10.12 11.90
N ASP A 282 3.17 -9.62 10.69
CA ASP A 282 1.83 -9.46 10.18
C ASP A 282 1.64 -10.22 8.87
N LEU A 283 0.52 -10.91 8.74
CA LEU A 283 0.04 -11.50 7.49
C LEU A 283 -1.33 -10.91 7.18
N ALA A 284 -1.53 -10.40 5.99
CA ALA A 284 -2.83 -9.86 5.59
C ALA A 284 -3.23 -10.29 4.18
N LEU A 285 -4.53 -10.47 3.99
CA LEU A 285 -5.15 -10.70 2.69
C LEU A 285 -6.24 -9.65 2.49
N SER A 286 -6.07 -8.85 1.44
CA SER A 286 -7.05 -7.81 1.06
C SER A 286 -7.71 -8.17 -0.26
N HIS A 287 -9.00 -7.88 -0.41
CA HIS A 287 -9.75 -8.02 -1.65
C HIS A 287 -10.59 -6.78 -1.94
N ASP A 288 -10.42 -6.23 -3.15
CA ASP A 288 -11.20 -5.12 -3.68
C ASP A 288 -12.39 -5.65 -4.50
N PHE A 289 -13.62 -5.33 -4.06
CA PHE A 289 -14.86 -5.74 -4.74
C PHE A 289 -15.33 -4.75 -5.82
N GLY A 290 -14.61 -3.65 -6.01
CA GLY A 290 -15.06 -2.52 -6.83
C GLY A 290 -15.92 -1.54 -6.03
N ASP A 291 -16.32 -0.43 -6.65
CA ASP A 291 -17.13 0.65 -6.06
C ASP A 291 -16.58 1.18 -4.72
N GLY A 292 -15.28 1.07 -4.52
CA GLY A 292 -14.56 1.50 -3.32
C GLY A 292 -14.64 0.54 -2.12
N TRP A 293 -15.27 -0.63 -2.26
CA TRP A 293 -15.33 -1.63 -1.21
C TRP A 293 -14.07 -2.50 -1.16
N ARG A 294 -13.51 -2.65 0.05
CA ARG A 294 -12.37 -3.52 0.35
C ARG A 294 -12.60 -4.30 1.64
N THR A 295 -12.26 -5.57 1.63
CA THR A 295 -12.15 -6.40 2.85
C THR A 295 -10.70 -6.75 3.08
N THR A 296 -10.27 -6.76 4.35
CA THR A 296 -8.92 -7.18 4.76
C THR A 296 -9.01 -8.10 5.96
N GLY A 297 -8.49 -9.33 5.83
CA GLY A 297 -8.19 -10.21 6.95
C GLY A 297 -6.73 -10.01 7.38
N LEU A 298 -6.47 -9.91 8.69
CA LEU A 298 -5.15 -9.72 9.29
C LEU A 298 -4.93 -10.78 10.37
N LEU A 299 -3.73 -11.34 10.39
CA LEU A 299 -3.17 -12.11 11.50
C LEU A 299 -1.88 -11.44 11.94
N ARG A 300 -1.73 -11.22 13.24
CA ARG A 300 -0.53 -10.66 13.87
C ARG A 300 -0.05 -11.59 14.97
N ALA A 301 1.25 -11.81 15.03
CA ALA A 301 1.93 -12.37 16.19
C ALA A 301 3.02 -11.39 16.64
N GLY A 302 3.11 -11.14 17.92
CA GLY A 302 4.02 -10.13 18.46
C GLY A 302 4.50 -10.46 19.85
N THR A 303 5.32 -9.56 20.38
CA THR A 303 5.87 -9.66 21.73
C THR A 303 6.01 -8.27 22.33
N LEU A 304 5.78 -8.14 23.62
CA LEU A 304 6.00 -6.95 24.41
C LEU A 304 6.90 -7.29 25.59
N ARG A 305 7.98 -6.54 25.78
CA ARG A 305 9.00 -6.74 26.81
C ARG A 305 9.33 -5.42 27.49
N TYR A 306 9.66 -5.49 28.78
CA TYR A 306 9.99 -4.35 29.61
C TYR A 306 11.49 -4.32 29.96
N ASP A 307 12.03 -3.13 30.25
CA ASP A 307 13.44 -2.99 30.60
C ASP A 307 13.73 -3.59 31.99
N ASN A 308 14.91 -4.16 32.16
CA ASN A 308 15.33 -4.86 33.37
C ASN A 308 15.38 -3.97 34.63
N GLN A 309 15.52 -2.64 34.47
CA GLN A 309 15.45 -1.72 35.64
C GLN A 309 14.03 -1.69 36.26
N PHE A 310 13.01 -2.07 35.48
CA PHE A 310 11.65 -2.29 35.92
C PHE A 310 11.37 -3.77 36.15
N SER A 311 12.27 -4.47 36.85
CA SER A 311 12.15 -5.94 37.06
C SER A 311 10.81 -6.37 37.69
N SER A 312 10.13 -5.48 38.40
CA SER A 312 8.76 -5.70 38.89
C SER A 312 7.71 -5.73 37.78
N LEU A 313 8.05 -5.23 36.58
CA LEU A 313 7.18 -5.22 35.40
C LEU A 313 7.39 -6.44 34.50
N SER A 314 8.32 -7.35 34.79
CA SER A 314 8.49 -8.58 34.02
C SER A 314 7.23 -9.43 34.00
N VAL A 315 6.40 -9.34 35.02
CA VAL A 315 5.12 -10.02 35.12
C VAL A 315 4.11 -9.59 34.04
N ILE A 316 4.28 -8.41 33.44
CA ILE A 316 3.41 -7.91 32.38
C ILE A 316 3.98 -8.15 30.97
N GLU A 317 5.11 -8.85 30.85
CA GLU A 317 5.65 -9.26 29.54
C GLU A 317 4.77 -10.34 28.91
N VAL A 318 4.35 -10.11 27.68
CA VAL A 318 3.42 -10.98 26.96
C VAL A 318 3.89 -11.28 25.55
N ASP A 319 3.48 -12.45 25.05
CA ASP A 319 3.45 -12.79 23.65
C ASP A 319 2.01 -12.62 23.14
N GLN A 320 1.86 -11.88 22.04
CA GLN A 320 0.57 -11.39 21.57
C GLN A 320 0.15 -12.07 20.28
N GLN A 321 -1.12 -12.43 20.18
CA GLN A 321 -1.73 -12.91 18.94
C GLN A 321 -3.01 -12.11 18.67
N LEU A 322 -3.23 -11.74 17.41
CA LEU A 322 -4.42 -10.99 17.00
C LEU A 322 -4.89 -11.47 15.64
N ALA A 323 -6.20 -11.66 15.52
CA ALA A 323 -6.89 -11.81 14.24
C ALA A 323 -7.88 -10.67 14.07
N ALA A 324 -7.93 -10.07 12.88
CA ALA A 324 -8.86 -8.99 12.58
C ALA A 324 -9.47 -9.15 11.18
N LEU A 325 -10.73 -8.71 11.04
CA LEU A 325 -11.43 -8.60 9.78
C LEU A 325 -11.97 -7.18 9.62
N SER A 326 -11.56 -6.52 8.56
CA SER A 326 -11.98 -5.15 8.23
C SER A 326 -12.81 -5.13 6.96
N LEU A 327 -13.88 -4.33 6.95
CA LEU A 327 -14.64 -3.95 5.78
C LEU A 327 -14.56 -2.43 5.65
N GLN A 328 -14.13 -1.95 4.49
CA GLN A 328 -13.97 -0.52 4.23
C GLN A 328 -14.68 -0.13 2.93
N ARG A 329 -15.18 1.07 2.88
CA ARG A 329 -15.64 1.71 1.65
C ARG A 329 -15.03 3.09 1.54
N ALA A 330 -14.37 3.36 0.44
CA ALA A 330 -13.84 4.68 0.10
C ALA A 330 -14.58 5.23 -1.13
N GLY A 331 -14.97 6.49 -1.09
CA GLY A 331 -15.62 7.22 -2.18
C GLY A 331 -15.00 8.60 -2.35
N THR A 332 -15.51 9.38 -3.31
CA THR A 332 -14.99 10.72 -3.63
C THR A 332 -15.22 11.75 -2.52
N ALA A 333 -16.24 11.56 -1.69
CA ALA A 333 -16.63 12.50 -0.63
C ALA A 333 -16.25 12.03 0.79
N GLY A 334 -15.78 10.80 0.94
CA GLY A 334 -15.43 10.27 2.26
C GLY A 334 -15.22 8.76 2.27
N TYR A 335 -15.02 8.26 3.46
CA TYR A 335 -14.82 6.82 3.71
C TYR A 335 -15.60 6.38 4.95
N PHE A 336 -15.83 5.08 4.99
CA PHE A 336 -16.35 4.35 6.15
C PHE A 336 -15.56 3.06 6.30
N GLY A 337 -15.29 2.64 7.53
CA GLY A 337 -14.64 1.37 7.83
C GLY A 337 -15.17 0.77 9.13
N MET A 338 -15.26 -0.55 9.14
CA MET A 338 -15.55 -1.36 10.32
C MET A 338 -14.49 -2.44 10.43
N THR A 339 -13.96 -2.66 11.63
CA THR A 339 -13.05 -3.75 11.96
C THR A 339 -13.58 -4.50 13.16
N VAL A 340 -13.59 -5.82 13.11
CA VAL A 340 -13.78 -6.69 14.28
C VAL A 340 -12.48 -7.44 14.52
N PHE A 341 -12.12 -7.66 15.75
CA PHE A 341 -10.87 -8.35 16.10
C PHE A 341 -11.03 -9.20 17.35
N ALA A 342 -10.22 -10.24 17.43
CA ALA A 342 -10.02 -11.05 18.61
C ALA A 342 -8.52 -11.27 18.82
N GLY A 343 -8.07 -11.34 20.05
CA GLY A 343 -6.66 -11.53 20.36
C GLY A 343 -6.47 -12.11 21.75
N THR A 344 -5.25 -12.61 21.98
CA THR A 344 -4.81 -13.11 23.28
C THR A 344 -3.43 -12.58 23.60
N ASP A 345 -3.18 -12.28 24.84
CA ASP A 345 -1.87 -11.91 25.38
C ASP A 345 -1.43 -13.01 26.37
N ASP A 346 -0.51 -13.86 25.91
CA ASP A 346 0.06 -14.96 26.68
C ASP A 346 1.23 -14.46 27.56
N PRO A 347 1.11 -14.49 28.90
CA PRO A 347 2.18 -14.00 29.77
C PRO A 347 3.38 -14.96 29.77
N ARG A 348 4.59 -14.40 29.86
CA ARG A 348 5.83 -15.19 29.93
C ARG A 348 6.06 -15.81 31.31
N GLU A 349 5.65 -15.11 32.35
CA GLU A 349 5.77 -15.60 33.70
C GLU A 349 4.50 -16.36 34.12
N SER A 350 4.66 -17.57 34.59
CA SER A 350 3.53 -18.37 35.09
C SER A 350 2.90 -17.73 36.33
N GLY A 351 1.58 -17.62 36.36
CA GLY A 351 0.82 -16.95 37.41
C GLY A 351 0.82 -15.43 37.32
N SER A 352 1.22 -14.87 36.17
CA SER A 352 1.03 -13.47 35.87
C SER A 352 -0.45 -13.16 35.68
N ALA A 353 -0.92 -12.08 36.26
CA ALA A 353 -2.29 -11.58 36.15
C ALA A 353 -2.55 -10.76 34.88
N TYR A 354 -1.64 -10.79 33.89
CA TYR A 354 -1.70 -9.97 32.68
C TYR A 354 -1.99 -10.77 31.42
N GLY A 355 -2.13 -12.11 31.52
CA GLY A 355 -2.73 -12.92 30.47
C GLY A 355 -4.18 -12.50 30.26
N ASN A 356 -4.59 -12.36 29.00
CA ASN A 356 -5.95 -11.96 28.69
C ASN A 356 -6.38 -12.38 27.30
N ASP A 357 -7.69 -12.59 27.17
CA ASP A 357 -8.39 -12.68 25.91
C ASP A 357 -9.15 -11.38 25.66
N ARG A 358 -9.18 -10.94 24.41
CA ARG A 358 -9.89 -9.71 24.03
C ARG A 358 -10.72 -9.91 22.75
N LEU A 359 -11.89 -9.31 22.76
CA LEU A 359 -12.77 -9.23 21.60
C LEU A 359 -13.23 -7.79 21.43
N GLY A 360 -13.16 -7.28 20.20
CA GLY A 360 -13.55 -5.89 20.01
C GLY A 360 -13.99 -5.55 18.60
N ALA A 361 -14.51 -4.34 18.48
CA ALA A 361 -14.91 -3.74 17.21
C ALA A 361 -14.54 -2.27 17.17
N GLN A 362 -14.22 -1.79 15.98
CA GLN A 362 -13.91 -0.39 15.70
C GLN A 362 -14.67 0.08 14.47
N LEU A 363 -15.24 1.26 14.54
CA LEU A 363 -15.84 2.00 13.43
C LEU A 363 -15.01 3.25 13.16
N GLN A 364 -14.84 3.57 11.89
CA GLN A 364 -14.22 4.81 11.45
C GLN A 364 -14.99 5.39 10.27
N ALA A 365 -15.15 6.69 10.24
CA ALA A 365 -15.77 7.39 9.12
C ALA A 365 -15.12 8.76 8.95
N GLY A 366 -15.06 9.23 7.72
CA GLY A 366 -14.55 10.56 7.46
C GLY A 366 -15.10 11.11 6.16
N SER A 367 -15.14 12.42 6.07
CA SER A 367 -15.49 13.13 4.84
C SER A 367 -14.51 14.26 4.59
N GLN A 368 -14.33 14.62 3.32
CA GLN A 368 -13.48 15.71 2.92
C GLN A 368 -14.17 16.49 1.80
N ASN A 369 -14.13 17.83 1.88
CA ASN A 369 -14.65 18.68 0.83
C ASN A 369 -13.60 18.91 -0.28
N ALA A 370 -14.01 19.60 -1.36
CA ALA A 370 -13.14 19.87 -2.50
C ALA A 370 -11.91 20.76 -2.15
N SER A 371 -11.96 21.52 -1.05
CA SER A 371 -10.82 22.30 -0.56
C SER A 371 -9.86 21.50 0.31
N GLY A 372 -10.17 20.21 0.58
CA GLY A 372 -9.36 19.35 1.41
C GLY A 372 -9.56 19.51 2.91
N HIS A 373 -10.58 20.28 3.33
CA HIS A 373 -11.00 20.29 4.73
C HIS A 373 -11.88 19.07 5.01
N GLY A 374 -11.69 18.44 6.15
CA GLY A 374 -12.37 17.20 6.49
C GLY A 374 -12.77 17.08 7.95
N VAL A 375 -13.53 16.04 8.21
CA VAL A 375 -13.86 15.58 9.56
C VAL A 375 -13.75 14.07 9.61
N GLN A 376 -13.25 13.55 10.72
CA GLN A 376 -13.10 12.12 10.98
C GLN A 376 -13.75 11.76 12.31
N PHE A 377 -14.37 10.60 12.36
CA PHE A 377 -14.96 9.98 13.54
C PHE A 377 -14.36 8.61 13.75
N GLN A 378 -14.11 8.26 15.01
CA GLN A 378 -13.69 6.94 15.43
C GLN A 378 -14.52 6.53 16.65
N LEU A 379 -14.91 5.26 16.68
CA LEU A 379 -15.57 4.65 17.83
C LEU A 379 -15.01 3.23 17.97
N GLY A 380 -14.55 2.87 19.15
CA GLY A 380 -14.03 1.55 19.46
C GLY A 380 -14.65 1.01 20.74
N TYR A 381 -14.79 -0.28 20.78
CA TYR A 381 -15.15 -1.05 21.97
C TYR A 381 -14.34 -2.34 21.98
N GLN A 382 -13.86 -2.73 23.16
CA GLN A 382 -13.32 -4.05 23.39
C GLN A 382 -13.66 -4.52 24.81
N GLU A 383 -13.93 -5.80 24.93
CA GLU A 383 -13.99 -6.56 26.16
C GLU A 383 -12.66 -7.28 26.35
N VAL A 384 -12.11 -7.24 27.56
CA VAL A 384 -10.83 -7.86 27.92
C VAL A 384 -11.03 -8.69 29.17
N ASP A 385 -10.95 -10.01 29.05
CA ASP A 385 -11.03 -10.95 30.16
C ASP A 385 -9.63 -11.42 30.54
N TYR A 386 -9.27 -11.28 31.80
CA TYR A 386 -7.95 -11.64 32.32
C TYR A 386 -7.96 -13.05 32.90
N ASP A 387 -6.95 -13.85 32.55
CA ASP A 387 -6.86 -15.29 32.93
C ASP A 387 -6.68 -15.50 34.42
N ASP A 388 -5.80 -14.72 35.06
CA ASP A 388 -5.48 -14.82 36.48
C ASP A 388 -5.57 -13.45 37.15
N THR A 389 -6.29 -13.34 38.21
CA THR A 389 -6.34 -12.12 39.03
C THR A 389 -5.79 -12.43 40.42
N PRO A 390 -4.91 -11.57 40.99
CA PRO A 390 -4.39 -11.78 42.32
C PRO A 390 -5.51 -11.98 43.35
N GLY A 391 -5.45 -13.08 44.10
CA GLY A 391 -6.55 -13.52 44.98
C GLY A 391 -6.97 -12.50 46.06
N PHE A 392 -6.16 -11.48 46.34
CA PHE A 392 -6.53 -10.39 47.26
C PHE A 392 -7.63 -9.47 46.72
N PHE A 393 -7.86 -9.43 45.39
CA PHE A 393 -9.01 -8.72 44.81
C PHE A 393 -10.34 -9.44 45.03
N GLY A 394 -10.33 -10.79 45.23
CA GLY A 394 -11.51 -11.58 45.52
C GLY A 394 -12.47 -11.75 44.33
N MET A 395 -12.09 -11.34 43.13
CA MET A 395 -12.86 -11.48 41.90
C MET A 395 -11.90 -11.48 40.69
N ASP A 396 -12.37 -12.07 39.60
CA ASP A 396 -11.63 -12.02 38.33
C ASP A 396 -11.78 -10.66 37.69
N ARG A 397 -10.72 -10.23 36.97
CA ARG A 397 -10.70 -8.96 36.28
C ARG A 397 -11.30 -9.10 34.88
N SER A 398 -12.23 -8.21 34.57
CA SER A 398 -12.80 -8.01 33.24
C SER A 398 -12.94 -6.51 33.00
N ASP A 399 -12.53 -6.05 31.84
CA ASP A 399 -12.51 -4.64 31.47
C ASP A 399 -13.33 -4.41 30.19
N ASP A 400 -14.27 -3.47 30.24
CA ASP A 400 -14.97 -2.92 29.07
C ASP A 400 -14.35 -1.60 28.67
N VAL A 401 -13.61 -1.60 27.56
CA VAL A 401 -12.85 -0.41 27.09
C VAL A 401 -13.56 0.27 25.93
N TRP A 402 -13.92 1.52 26.13
CA TRP A 402 -14.56 2.38 25.13
C TRP A 402 -13.59 3.48 24.65
N TYR A 403 -13.66 3.77 23.38
CA TYR A 403 -12.94 4.86 22.75
C TYR A 403 -13.82 5.58 21.76
N ALA A 404 -13.87 6.92 21.81
CA ALA A 404 -14.54 7.74 20.82
C ALA A 404 -13.68 8.96 20.50
N ALA A 405 -13.59 9.34 19.22
CA ALA A 405 -12.88 10.55 18.82
C ALA A 405 -13.54 11.23 17.64
N ILE A 406 -13.43 12.56 17.61
CA ILE A 406 -13.70 13.41 16.46
C ILE A 406 -12.47 14.27 16.19
N ALA A 407 -12.06 14.36 14.93
CA ALA A 407 -11.00 15.23 14.49
C ALA A 407 -11.42 16.02 13.25
N GLY A 408 -11.08 17.31 13.23
CA GLY A 408 -11.18 18.15 12.06
C GLY A 408 -9.87 18.15 11.29
N GLU A 409 -9.92 18.44 9.98
CA GLU A 409 -8.74 18.66 9.14
C GLU A 409 -8.91 20.00 8.42
N LEU A 410 -8.09 20.97 8.75
CA LEU A 410 -8.08 22.30 8.11
C LEU A 410 -6.82 22.42 7.27
N ARG A 411 -6.94 22.10 5.98
CA ARG A 411 -5.84 22.11 5.04
C ARG A 411 -5.41 23.53 4.67
N ASP A 412 -4.09 23.72 4.42
CA ASP A 412 -3.48 25.01 4.09
C ASP A 412 -3.74 26.11 5.14
N TRP A 413 -3.89 25.72 6.39
CA TRP A 413 -4.07 26.61 7.51
C TRP A 413 -3.08 26.26 8.66
N PRO A 414 -2.39 27.22 9.29
CA PRO A 414 -2.44 28.67 9.08
C PRO A 414 -1.67 29.15 7.83
N ALA A 415 -0.96 28.28 7.13
CA ALA A 415 -0.20 28.61 5.94
C ALA A 415 -0.25 27.48 4.89
N ALA A 416 0.06 27.79 3.63
CA ALA A 416 0.09 26.82 2.54
C ALA A 416 1.01 25.64 2.85
N GLY A 417 0.52 24.40 2.63
CA GLY A 417 1.21 23.16 2.92
C GLY A 417 1.21 22.74 4.38
N MET A 418 0.52 23.50 5.26
CA MET A 418 0.26 23.10 6.65
C MET A 418 -1.16 22.59 6.81
N GLN A 419 -1.40 21.81 7.85
CA GLN A 419 -2.70 21.29 8.21
C GLN A 419 -2.89 21.45 9.73
N LEU A 420 -3.99 22.09 10.13
CA LEU A 420 -4.40 22.12 11.53
C LEU A 420 -5.43 21.02 11.77
N VAL A 421 -5.20 20.25 12.83
CA VAL A 421 -6.05 19.12 13.24
C VAL A 421 -6.53 19.33 14.67
N PRO A 422 -7.67 19.99 14.91
CA PRO A 422 -8.36 19.95 16.19
C PRO A 422 -8.91 18.54 16.42
N ARG A 423 -8.78 18.03 17.65
CA ARG A 423 -9.23 16.69 18.04
C ARG A 423 -9.80 16.71 19.45
N ILE A 424 -10.88 15.98 19.64
CA ILE A 424 -11.40 15.60 20.96
C ILE A 424 -11.47 14.07 20.97
N ALA A 425 -10.99 13.46 22.05
CA ALA A 425 -11.09 12.02 22.27
C ALA A 425 -11.58 11.73 23.69
N MET A 426 -12.32 10.65 23.82
CA MET A 426 -12.83 10.12 25.08
C MET A 426 -12.39 8.67 25.19
N TYR A 427 -11.92 8.29 26.36
CA TYR A 427 -11.57 6.95 26.74
C TYR A 427 -12.31 6.61 28.03
N LYS A 428 -12.78 5.38 28.13
CA LYS A 428 -13.41 4.88 29.34
C LYS A 428 -13.00 3.42 29.51
N ASN A 429 -12.58 3.07 30.73
CA ASN A 429 -12.36 1.71 31.13
C ASN A 429 -13.29 1.39 32.29
N ASP A 430 -14.34 0.61 32.04
CA ASP A 430 -15.21 0.04 33.07
C ASP A 430 -14.63 -1.31 33.46
N SER A 431 -13.98 -1.38 34.63
CA SER A 431 -13.36 -2.60 35.13
C SER A 431 -14.17 -3.21 36.27
N SER A 432 -14.17 -4.55 36.35
CA SER A 432 -14.69 -5.26 37.54
C SER A 432 -13.91 -4.91 38.82
N ILE A 433 -12.68 -4.44 38.70
CA ILE A 433 -11.83 -3.99 39.81
C ILE A 433 -11.70 -2.46 39.76
N PRO A 434 -12.20 -1.71 40.78
CA PRO A 434 -12.23 -0.25 40.79
C PRO A 434 -10.86 0.40 40.54
N LEU A 435 -9.77 -0.21 40.96
CA LEU A 435 -8.41 0.29 40.76
C LEU A 435 -8.07 0.52 39.28
N TYR A 436 -8.70 -0.18 38.36
CA TYR A 436 -8.46 -0.09 36.91
C TYR A 436 -9.55 0.69 36.17
N GLN A 437 -10.58 1.19 36.89
CA GLN A 437 -11.60 2.05 36.30
C GLN A 437 -11.03 3.44 36.04
N TYR A 438 -11.32 4.01 34.87
CA TYR A 438 -11.02 5.41 34.59
C TYR A 438 -11.87 5.95 33.46
N ASP A 439 -12.12 7.25 33.52
CA ASP A 439 -12.61 8.10 32.44
C ASP A 439 -11.52 9.10 32.05
N ARG A 440 -11.41 9.42 30.77
CA ARG A 440 -10.39 10.35 30.27
C ARG A 440 -10.93 11.10 29.07
N ILE A 441 -10.76 12.42 29.08
CA ILE A 441 -11.08 13.28 27.95
C ILE A 441 -9.82 14.03 27.54
N GLU A 442 -9.46 13.93 26.28
CA GLU A 442 -8.33 14.65 25.69
C GLU A 442 -8.85 15.64 24.65
N PHE A 443 -8.41 16.88 24.76
CA PHE A 443 -8.61 17.91 23.74
C PHE A 443 -7.23 18.35 23.22
N GLY A 444 -7.05 18.40 21.89
CA GLY A 444 -5.78 18.78 21.29
C GLY A 444 -5.91 19.54 19.99
N LEU A 445 -4.92 20.35 19.69
CA LEU A 445 -4.67 21.02 18.43
C LEU A 445 -3.32 20.58 17.90
N THR A 446 -3.27 19.97 16.72
CA THR A 446 -2.05 19.51 16.08
C THR A 446 -1.82 20.25 14.77
N LEU A 447 -0.65 20.83 14.62
CA LEU A 447 -0.16 21.44 13.38
C LEU A 447 0.75 20.45 12.68
N ARG A 448 0.41 20.05 11.46
CA ARG A 448 1.11 19.04 10.67
C ARG A 448 1.63 19.64 9.37
N ARG A 449 2.81 19.20 8.95
CA ARG A 449 3.35 19.45 7.61
C ARG A 449 3.92 18.16 7.03
N SER A 450 3.44 17.81 5.83
CA SER A 450 3.95 16.65 5.07
C SER A 450 4.76 17.12 3.87
N PHE A 451 5.71 16.27 3.43
CA PHE A 451 6.52 16.46 2.23
C PHE A 451 6.57 15.15 1.41
N ARG A 452 6.80 15.28 0.12
CA ARG A 452 6.96 14.16 -0.83
C ARG A 452 8.25 14.33 -1.61
#